data_0cbbf9103f61540b80e498d3c096630f
#
_entry.id   0cbbf9103f61540b80e498d3c096630f
#
_cell.length_a   1.000
_cell.length_b   1.000
_cell.length_c   1.000
_cell.angle_alpha   90.00
_cell.angle_beta   90.00
_cell.angle_gamma   90.00
#
_symmetry.space_group_name_H-M   'P 1'
#
loop_
_entity.id
_entity.type
_entity.pdbx_description
1 polymer ?
#
loop_
_entity_poly.entity_id
_entity_poly.type
_entity_poly.pdbx_seq_one_letter_code
_entity_poly.pdbx_strand_id
1 'polypeptide(L)'
;MAALEDIYLPYKPKRKTRASMAREKGLEPLANLLLKQQPVDVETEAAAYVNEEKGVKDIDEALQGARDIIAETINENAEAREKMRKYFQQNAIIRSRVYTGKEEEGQKYKDYFEWEEPLKDAPSHRVLAMRRGEAELFLMLDILPPEEEAITILEKQFIEANNSAGEQVKLAIKDCYKRLLSPSMETEMRMLSKKKADEEAIEVFAKNLHKLLMAAPLGSKRVLAID
;
A
#
# COMPACT_ATOMS: atom_id res chain seq x y z
N MET A 1 -10.99 7.46 -11.08
CA MET A 1 -9.59 7.54 -11.56
C MET A 1 -8.80 6.26 -11.25
N ALA A 2 -8.78 5.74 -10.02
CA ALA A 2 -7.99 4.55 -9.68
C ALA A 2 -8.23 3.32 -10.59
N ALA A 3 -9.49 3.00 -10.90
CA ALA A 3 -9.82 1.88 -11.79
C ALA A 3 -9.26 2.03 -13.22
N LEU A 4 -9.20 3.26 -13.74
CA LEU A 4 -8.59 3.54 -15.05
C LEU A 4 -7.07 3.35 -15.00
N GLU A 5 -6.44 3.79 -13.91
CA GLU A 5 -5.01 3.58 -13.70
C GLU A 5 -4.64 2.10 -13.56
N ASP A 6 -5.49 1.30 -12.88
CA ASP A 6 -5.26 -0.14 -12.75
C ASP A 6 -5.32 -0.85 -14.11
N ILE A 7 -6.25 -0.45 -15.00
CA ILE A 7 -6.35 -0.98 -16.37
C ILE A 7 -5.13 -0.55 -17.21
N TYR A 8 -4.62 0.66 -16.99
CA TYR A 8 -3.48 1.20 -17.73
C TYR A 8 -2.13 0.68 -17.23
N LEU A 9 -2.05 0.21 -15.97
CA LEU A 9 -0.80 -0.17 -15.30
C LEU A 9 0.07 -1.16 -16.10
N PRO A 10 -0.47 -2.22 -16.74
CA PRO A 10 0.32 -3.15 -17.55
C PRO A 10 0.98 -2.49 -18.79
N TYR A 11 0.39 -1.42 -19.29
CA TYR A 11 0.83 -0.71 -20.52
C TYR A 11 1.76 0.48 -20.22
N LYS A 12 1.88 0.86 -18.95
CA LYS A 12 2.71 2.00 -18.52
C LYS A 12 4.19 1.69 -18.75
N PRO A 13 4.96 2.60 -19.39
CA PRO A 13 6.40 2.43 -19.52
C PRO A 13 7.05 2.22 -18.15
N LYS A 14 7.72 1.09 -17.98
CA LYS A 14 8.35 0.72 -16.72
C LYS A 14 9.85 1.01 -16.76
N ARG A 15 10.40 1.42 -15.64
CA ARG A 15 11.84 1.36 -15.42
C ARG A 15 12.26 -0.11 -15.29
N LYS A 16 13.56 -0.39 -15.33
CA LYS A 16 14.10 -1.74 -15.13
C LYS A 16 13.63 -2.30 -13.78
N THR A 17 12.74 -3.31 -13.83
CA THR A 17 12.18 -4.00 -12.66
C THR A 17 12.84 -5.37 -12.50
N ARG A 18 12.67 -6.01 -11.32
CA ARG A 18 13.12 -7.40 -11.13
C ARG A 18 12.47 -8.33 -12.15
N ALA A 19 11.18 -8.17 -12.41
CA ALA A 19 10.45 -8.96 -13.40
C ALA A 19 10.94 -8.70 -14.83
N SER A 20 11.22 -7.44 -15.22
CA SER A 20 11.76 -7.15 -16.55
C SER A 20 13.16 -7.79 -16.74
N MET A 21 14.00 -7.73 -15.70
CA MET A 21 15.29 -8.42 -15.74
C MET A 21 15.15 -9.94 -15.84
N ALA A 22 14.17 -10.52 -15.14
CA ALA A 22 13.90 -11.95 -15.23
C ALA A 22 13.37 -12.35 -16.62
N ARG A 23 12.56 -11.52 -17.26
CA ARG A 23 12.12 -11.72 -18.66
C ARG A 23 13.29 -11.63 -19.64
N GLU A 24 14.20 -10.67 -19.46
CA GLU A 24 15.44 -10.57 -20.27
C GLU A 24 16.31 -11.83 -20.15
N LYS A 25 16.32 -12.49 -18.99
CA LYS A 25 17.00 -13.77 -18.76
C LYS A 25 16.25 -14.96 -19.39
N GLY A 26 15.03 -14.76 -19.91
CA GLY A 26 14.23 -15.81 -20.55
C GLY A 26 13.40 -16.67 -19.60
N LEU A 27 13.09 -16.18 -18.39
CA LEU A 27 12.37 -16.93 -17.35
C LEU A 27 10.83 -16.83 -17.45
N GLU A 28 10.29 -16.10 -18.43
CA GLU A 28 8.85 -15.94 -18.60
C GLU A 28 8.11 -17.27 -18.87
N PRO A 29 8.62 -18.21 -19.69
CA PRO A 29 7.96 -19.50 -19.87
C PRO A 29 7.88 -20.31 -18.58
N LEU A 30 8.91 -20.26 -17.72
CA LEU A 30 8.89 -20.91 -16.40
C LEU A 30 7.82 -20.26 -15.49
N ALA A 31 7.73 -18.94 -15.46
CA ALA A 31 6.69 -18.24 -14.71
C ALA A 31 5.28 -18.65 -15.16
N ASN A 32 5.06 -18.72 -16.47
CA ASN A 32 3.77 -19.15 -17.05
C ASN A 32 3.45 -20.61 -16.74
N LEU A 33 4.46 -21.50 -16.68
CA LEU A 33 4.30 -22.89 -16.29
C LEU A 33 3.86 -22.99 -14.82
N LEU A 34 4.53 -22.26 -13.93
CA LEU A 34 4.19 -22.24 -12.51
C LEU A 34 2.78 -21.67 -12.25
N LEU A 35 2.37 -20.63 -13.01
CA LEU A 35 1.02 -20.03 -12.89
C LEU A 35 -0.09 -21.02 -13.28
N LYS A 36 0.17 -21.96 -14.17
CA LYS A 36 -0.81 -23.00 -14.52
C LYS A 36 -1.02 -24.04 -13.43
N GLN A 37 -0.14 -24.10 -12.44
CA GLN A 37 -0.20 -24.97 -11.26
C GLN A 37 -0.50 -26.45 -11.60
N GLN A 38 0.00 -26.90 -12.73
CA GLN A 38 -0.08 -28.33 -13.10
C GLN A 38 0.86 -29.15 -12.22
N PRO A 39 0.58 -30.44 -12.00
CA PRO A 39 1.45 -31.33 -11.23
C PRO A 39 2.73 -31.63 -12.02
N VAL A 40 3.75 -30.79 -11.83
CA VAL A 40 5.07 -30.88 -12.46
C VAL A 40 6.15 -30.94 -11.38
N ASP A 41 7.28 -31.52 -11.71
CA ASP A 41 8.49 -31.41 -10.87
C ASP A 41 9.14 -30.04 -11.12
N VAL A 42 8.88 -29.11 -10.21
CA VAL A 42 9.33 -27.71 -10.32
C VAL A 42 10.85 -27.57 -10.40
N GLU A 43 11.61 -28.45 -9.70
CA GLU A 43 13.07 -28.40 -9.72
C GLU A 43 13.61 -28.83 -11.08
N THR A 44 13.07 -29.91 -11.62
CA THR A 44 13.44 -30.42 -12.96
C THR A 44 13.11 -29.39 -14.05
N GLU A 45 11.94 -28.79 -13.99
CA GLU A 45 11.54 -27.74 -14.94
C GLU A 45 12.43 -26.50 -14.81
N ALA A 46 12.73 -26.05 -13.60
CA ALA A 46 13.59 -24.89 -13.37
C ALA A 46 15.05 -25.13 -13.80
N ALA A 47 15.54 -26.35 -13.66
CA ALA A 47 16.90 -26.71 -14.09
C ALA A 47 17.13 -26.46 -15.59
N ALA A 48 16.10 -26.59 -16.42
CA ALA A 48 16.18 -26.32 -17.86
C ALA A 48 16.45 -24.84 -18.18
N TYR A 49 16.23 -23.92 -17.24
CA TYR A 49 16.44 -22.48 -17.39
C TYR A 49 17.74 -21.98 -16.76
N VAL A 50 18.53 -22.85 -16.14
CA VAL A 50 19.85 -22.49 -15.62
C VAL A 50 20.78 -22.20 -16.80
N ASN A 51 21.31 -20.97 -16.84
CA ASN A 51 22.19 -20.52 -17.90
C ASN A 51 23.07 -19.37 -17.38
N GLU A 52 24.35 -19.65 -17.15
CA GLU A 52 25.30 -18.67 -16.64
C GLU A 52 25.52 -17.47 -17.58
N GLU A 53 25.45 -17.68 -18.90
CA GLU A 53 25.61 -16.60 -19.88
C GLU A 53 24.46 -15.58 -19.78
N LYS A 54 23.26 -16.04 -19.41
CA LYS A 54 22.09 -15.20 -19.14
C LYS A 54 22.02 -14.72 -17.68
N GLY A 55 22.99 -15.09 -16.85
CA GLY A 55 23.05 -14.71 -15.45
C GLY A 55 22.04 -15.46 -14.58
N VAL A 56 21.72 -16.72 -14.91
CA VAL A 56 20.94 -17.64 -14.08
C VAL A 56 21.89 -18.77 -13.67
N LYS A 57 22.40 -18.72 -12.45
CA LYS A 57 23.48 -19.60 -11.99
C LYS A 57 22.96 -20.95 -11.49
N ASP A 58 21.79 -20.96 -10.90
CA ASP A 58 21.21 -22.14 -10.25
C ASP A 58 19.67 -22.15 -10.35
N ILE A 59 19.08 -23.23 -9.87
CA ILE A 59 17.63 -23.47 -9.84
C ILE A 59 16.93 -22.41 -9.00
N ASP A 60 17.52 -21.99 -7.87
CA ASP A 60 16.93 -21.00 -6.97
C ASP A 60 16.83 -19.64 -7.64
N GLU A 61 17.85 -19.20 -8.40
CA GLU A 61 17.79 -17.96 -9.19
C GLU A 61 16.73 -18.05 -10.31
N ALA A 62 16.59 -19.22 -10.97
CA ALA A 62 15.54 -19.44 -11.97
C ALA A 62 14.14 -19.30 -11.35
N LEU A 63 13.90 -19.97 -10.23
CA LEU A 63 12.64 -19.91 -9.50
C LEU A 63 12.37 -18.52 -8.93
N GLN A 64 13.39 -17.83 -8.40
CA GLN A 64 13.24 -16.47 -7.91
C GLN A 64 12.85 -15.51 -9.03
N GLY A 65 13.49 -15.61 -10.20
CA GLY A 65 13.12 -14.77 -11.35
C GLY A 65 11.70 -15.07 -11.86
N ALA A 66 11.30 -16.35 -11.87
CA ALA A 66 9.92 -16.72 -12.21
C ALA A 66 8.92 -16.14 -11.18
N ARG A 67 9.21 -16.21 -9.87
CA ARG A 67 8.39 -15.58 -8.81
C ARG A 67 8.30 -14.07 -8.97
N ASP A 68 9.38 -13.39 -9.35
CA ASP A 68 9.38 -11.95 -9.59
C ASP A 68 8.44 -11.57 -10.75
N ILE A 69 8.39 -12.38 -11.82
CA ILE A 69 7.45 -12.19 -12.94
C ILE A 69 6.02 -12.42 -12.47
N ILE A 70 5.76 -13.50 -11.72
CA ILE A 70 4.43 -13.81 -11.18
C ILE A 70 3.95 -12.68 -10.25
N ALA A 71 4.81 -12.20 -9.36
CA ALA A 71 4.49 -11.11 -8.46
C ALA A 71 4.09 -9.82 -9.21
N GLU A 72 4.80 -9.48 -10.29
CA GLU A 72 4.44 -8.33 -11.13
C GLU A 72 3.10 -8.57 -11.84
N THR A 73 2.87 -9.75 -12.38
CA THR A 73 1.60 -10.13 -13.04
C THR A 73 0.41 -10.01 -12.09
N ILE A 74 0.55 -10.46 -10.85
CA ILE A 74 -0.48 -10.32 -9.79
C ILE A 74 -0.70 -8.85 -9.45
N ASN A 75 0.37 -8.07 -9.28
CA ASN A 75 0.28 -6.64 -8.99
C ASN A 75 -0.42 -5.84 -10.07
N GLU A 76 -0.35 -6.27 -11.32
CA GLU A 76 -0.99 -5.63 -12.47
C GLU A 76 -2.41 -6.13 -12.76
N ASN A 77 -2.86 -7.13 -12.03
CA ASN A 77 -4.21 -7.64 -12.16
C ASN A 77 -5.23 -6.65 -11.57
N ALA A 78 -6.07 -6.07 -12.42
CA ALA A 78 -7.03 -5.03 -12.03
C ALA A 78 -8.02 -5.51 -10.97
N GLU A 79 -8.46 -6.77 -11.03
CA GLU A 79 -9.38 -7.37 -10.05
C GLU A 79 -8.70 -7.54 -8.69
N ALA A 80 -7.44 -8.01 -8.66
CA ALA A 80 -6.67 -8.14 -7.44
C ALA A 80 -6.48 -6.77 -6.77
N ARG A 81 -6.14 -5.74 -7.55
CA ARG A 81 -6.00 -4.36 -7.06
C ARG A 81 -7.32 -3.82 -6.51
N GLU A 82 -8.44 -4.05 -7.20
CA GLU A 82 -9.75 -3.62 -6.73
C GLU A 82 -10.12 -4.29 -5.39
N LYS A 83 -9.90 -5.62 -5.28
CA LYS A 83 -10.14 -6.36 -4.02
C LYS A 83 -9.27 -5.84 -2.89
N MET A 84 -7.97 -5.60 -3.15
CA MET A 84 -7.06 -5.05 -2.16
C MET A 84 -7.46 -3.63 -1.74
N ARG A 85 -7.83 -2.77 -2.67
CA ARG A 85 -8.32 -1.42 -2.37
C ARG A 85 -9.53 -1.45 -1.46
N LYS A 86 -10.54 -2.29 -1.78
CA LYS A 86 -11.72 -2.46 -0.93
C LYS A 86 -11.36 -2.98 0.46
N TYR A 87 -10.44 -3.95 0.52
CA TYR A 87 -9.98 -4.49 1.79
C TYR A 87 -9.27 -3.42 2.65
N PHE A 88 -8.37 -2.64 2.06
CA PHE A 88 -7.70 -1.52 2.74
C PHE A 88 -8.69 -0.45 3.23
N GLN A 89 -9.64 -0.04 2.39
CA GLN A 89 -10.66 0.94 2.77
C GLN A 89 -11.49 0.51 3.99
N GLN A 90 -11.75 -0.78 4.13
CA GLN A 90 -12.58 -1.32 5.20
C GLN A 90 -11.79 -1.65 6.47
N ASN A 91 -10.55 -2.09 6.34
CA ASN A 91 -9.79 -2.71 7.42
C ASN A 91 -8.45 -2.04 7.72
N ALA A 92 -8.05 -1.01 6.99
CA ALA A 92 -6.81 -0.31 7.28
C ALA A 92 -6.87 0.35 8.67
N ILE A 93 -5.79 0.20 9.40
CA ILE A 93 -5.55 0.77 10.72
C ILE A 93 -4.49 1.86 10.54
N ILE A 94 -4.77 3.07 11.01
CA ILE A 94 -3.76 4.12 11.13
C ILE A 94 -3.04 3.94 12.45
N ARG A 95 -1.72 3.79 12.37
CA ARG A 95 -0.81 3.71 13.54
C ARG A 95 0.13 4.89 13.52
N SER A 96 0.32 5.48 14.68
CA SER A 96 1.26 6.58 14.90
C SER A 96 2.23 6.22 16.00
N ARG A 97 3.51 6.50 15.75
CA ARG A 97 4.59 6.32 16.74
C ARG A 97 5.52 7.50 16.68
N VAL A 98 6.07 7.90 17.83
CA VAL A 98 7.09 8.95 17.87
C VAL A 98 8.42 8.42 17.31
N TYR A 99 9.17 9.24 16.61
CA TYR A 99 10.55 8.91 16.26
C TYR A 99 11.41 8.88 17.53
N THR A 100 12.23 7.86 17.68
CA THR A 100 13.15 7.71 18.81
C THR A 100 14.03 8.97 18.97
N GLY A 101 14.01 9.55 20.17
CA GLY A 101 14.76 10.77 20.49
C GLY A 101 14.04 12.07 20.12
N LYS A 102 12.77 12.01 19.67
CA LYS A 102 11.96 13.20 19.35
C LYS A 102 10.83 13.45 20.36
N GLU A 103 10.82 12.73 21.47
CA GLU A 103 9.78 12.80 22.48
C GLU A 103 9.68 14.19 23.13
N GLU A 104 10.80 14.85 23.41
CA GLU A 104 10.84 16.18 24.02
C GLU A 104 10.43 17.29 23.05
N GLU A 105 11.00 17.28 21.84
CA GLU A 105 10.69 18.28 20.82
C GLU A 105 9.26 18.14 20.25
N GLY A 106 8.75 16.90 20.19
CA GLY A 106 7.45 16.54 19.67
C GLY A 106 6.28 16.62 20.65
N GLN A 107 6.44 17.24 21.84
CA GLN A 107 5.43 17.23 22.91
C GLN A 107 4.02 17.69 22.47
N LYS A 108 3.90 18.56 21.48
CA LYS A 108 2.61 18.97 20.91
C LYS A 108 1.83 17.83 20.22
N TYR A 109 2.52 16.71 19.94
CA TYR A 109 1.93 15.48 19.37
C TYR A 109 1.90 14.31 20.37
N LYS A 110 2.09 14.58 21.65
CA LYS A 110 2.20 13.54 22.70
C LYS A 110 1.05 12.54 22.68
N ASP A 111 -0.16 12.98 22.41
CA ASP A 111 -1.35 12.12 22.37
C ASP A 111 -1.30 11.09 21.22
N TYR A 112 -0.38 11.26 20.27
CA TYR A 112 -0.19 10.39 19.10
C TYR A 112 1.16 9.65 19.12
N PHE A 113 1.90 9.67 20.21
CA PHE A 113 3.20 9.00 20.31
C PHE A 113 3.08 7.48 20.24
N GLU A 114 1.94 6.96 20.67
CA GLU A 114 1.56 5.56 20.55
C GLU A 114 0.04 5.49 20.34
N TRP A 115 -0.40 5.56 19.09
CA TRP A 115 -1.80 5.61 18.75
C TRP A 115 -2.16 4.64 17.65
N GLU A 116 -3.31 3.98 17.80
CA GLU A 116 -3.83 3.04 16.81
C GLU A 116 -5.35 3.13 16.77
N GLU A 117 -5.93 3.29 15.58
CA GLU A 117 -7.38 3.22 15.37
C GLU A 117 -7.73 2.81 13.93
N PRO A 118 -8.93 2.23 13.66
CA PRO A 118 -9.39 1.98 12.30
C PRO A 118 -9.48 3.27 11.50
N LEU A 119 -8.86 3.30 10.32
CA LEU A 119 -8.81 4.51 9.48
C LEU A 119 -10.21 5.03 9.11
N LYS A 120 -11.16 4.11 8.86
CA LYS A 120 -12.54 4.47 8.49
C LYS A 120 -13.27 5.27 9.57
N ASP A 121 -12.92 5.04 10.84
CA ASP A 121 -13.56 5.65 12.01
C ASP A 121 -12.75 6.84 12.56
N ALA A 122 -11.55 7.07 12.03
CA ALA A 122 -10.65 8.13 12.49
C ALA A 122 -11.21 9.51 12.15
N PRO A 123 -11.45 10.39 13.17
CA PRO A 123 -11.90 11.75 12.93
C PRO A 123 -10.89 12.58 12.14
N SER A 124 -11.37 13.45 11.26
CA SER A 124 -10.54 14.26 10.35
C SER A 124 -9.48 15.08 11.07
N HIS A 125 -9.81 15.69 12.22
CA HIS A 125 -8.84 16.47 12.99
C HIS A 125 -7.68 15.63 13.52
N ARG A 126 -7.91 14.35 13.88
CA ARG A 126 -6.84 13.43 14.30
C ARG A 126 -5.96 13.01 13.13
N VAL A 127 -6.57 12.64 12.00
CA VAL A 127 -5.82 12.31 10.78
C VAL A 127 -4.92 13.48 10.39
N LEU A 128 -5.43 14.71 10.38
CA LEU A 128 -4.65 15.90 10.06
C LEU A 128 -3.56 16.20 11.08
N ALA A 129 -3.82 16.00 12.38
CA ALA A 129 -2.81 16.19 13.42
C ALA A 129 -1.66 15.19 13.26
N MET A 130 -1.96 13.89 13.09
CA MET A 130 -0.94 12.86 12.87
C MET A 130 -0.16 13.10 11.56
N ARG A 131 -0.84 13.47 10.46
CA ARG A 131 -0.17 13.80 9.19
C ARG A 131 0.74 15.02 9.30
N ARG A 132 0.38 16.03 10.12
CA ARG A 132 1.25 17.16 10.42
C ARG A 132 2.48 16.72 11.22
N GLY A 133 2.29 15.90 12.25
CA GLY A 133 3.39 15.35 13.05
C GLY A 133 4.37 14.53 12.22
N GLU A 134 3.87 13.78 11.22
CA GLU A 134 4.69 13.05 10.25
C GLU A 134 5.47 14.01 9.33
N ALA A 135 4.82 15.04 8.79
CA ALA A 135 5.46 16.02 7.93
C ALA A 135 6.55 16.84 8.65
N GLU A 136 6.38 17.07 9.95
CA GLU A 136 7.36 17.72 10.82
C GLU A 136 8.43 16.75 11.37
N LEU A 137 8.41 15.47 10.96
CA LEU A 137 9.36 14.43 11.37
C LEU A 137 9.38 14.14 12.88
N PHE A 138 8.25 14.29 13.56
CA PHE A 138 8.05 13.85 14.93
C PHE A 138 7.37 12.50 15.03
N LEU A 139 6.46 12.21 14.10
CA LEU A 139 5.69 10.97 14.07
C LEU A 139 6.03 10.13 12.83
N MET A 140 6.01 8.83 13.03
CA MET A 140 6.03 7.82 11.97
C MET A 140 4.63 7.23 11.87
N LEU A 141 4.06 7.22 10.67
CA LEU A 141 2.71 6.70 10.42
C LEU A 141 2.74 5.47 9.52
N ASP A 142 1.91 4.49 9.87
CA ASP A 142 1.58 3.34 9.03
C ASP A 142 0.06 3.30 8.81
N ILE A 143 -0.37 2.98 7.59
CA ILE A 143 -1.80 2.82 7.26
C ILE A 143 -1.96 1.48 6.55
N LEU A 144 -2.09 0.42 7.35
CA LEU A 144 -2.06 -0.95 6.87
C LEU A 144 -3.18 -1.79 7.53
N PRO A 145 -3.83 -2.68 6.78
CA PRO A 145 -4.72 -3.70 7.35
C PRO A 145 -3.92 -4.91 7.86
N PRO A 146 -4.58 -5.88 8.52
CA PRO A 146 -3.97 -7.17 8.84
C PRO A 146 -3.42 -7.87 7.59
N GLU A 147 -2.12 -8.21 7.63
CA GLU A 147 -1.39 -8.79 6.49
C GLU A 147 -1.90 -10.18 6.09
N GLU A 148 -2.16 -11.03 7.08
CA GLU A 148 -2.56 -12.44 6.85
C GLU A 148 -3.87 -12.55 6.07
N GLU A 149 -4.84 -11.70 6.39
CA GLU A 149 -6.12 -11.66 5.69
C GLU A 149 -5.96 -11.15 4.25
N ALA A 150 -5.13 -10.12 4.03
CA ALA A 150 -4.82 -9.60 2.71
C ALA A 150 -4.19 -10.68 1.81
N ILE A 151 -3.21 -11.42 2.34
CA ILE A 151 -2.58 -12.53 1.63
C ILE A 151 -3.62 -13.63 1.32
N THR A 152 -4.48 -13.97 2.29
CA THR A 152 -5.54 -14.97 2.09
C THR A 152 -6.50 -14.58 0.96
N ILE A 153 -6.83 -13.29 0.81
CA ILE A 153 -7.68 -12.81 -0.30
C ILE A 153 -7.00 -13.05 -1.65
N LEU A 154 -5.71 -12.79 -1.75
CA LEU A 154 -4.94 -13.03 -2.97
C LEU A 154 -4.76 -14.54 -3.25
N GLU A 155 -4.48 -15.32 -2.21
CA GLU A 155 -4.38 -16.78 -2.34
C GLU A 155 -5.68 -17.40 -2.88
N LYS A 156 -6.83 -16.99 -2.36
CA LYS A 156 -8.14 -17.45 -2.87
C LYS A 156 -8.38 -17.10 -4.34
N GLN A 157 -7.73 -16.09 -4.87
CA GLN A 157 -7.90 -15.67 -6.26
C GLN A 157 -6.94 -16.38 -7.21
N PHE A 158 -5.71 -16.68 -6.76
CA PHE A 158 -4.63 -17.13 -7.63
C PHE A 158 -4.16 -18.57 -7.36
N ILE A 159 -4.53 -19.17 -6.22
CA ILE A 159 -4.16 -20.55 -5.94
C ILE A 159 -5.28 -21.49 -6.43
N GLU A 160 -4.92 -22.32 -7.40
CA GLU A 160 -5.82 -23.31 -8.01
C GLU A 160 -5.51 -24.74 -7.55
N ALA A 161 -4.24 -25.01 -7.19
CA ALA A 161 -3.80 -26.35 -6.80
C ALA A 161 -2.82 -26.31 -5.61
N ASN A 162 -2.91 -27.35 -4.77
CA ASN A 162 -2.00 -27.53 -3.64
C ASN A 162 -0.86 -28.52 -4.03
N ASN A 163 0.06 -28.05 -4.88
CA ASN A 163 1.21 -28.78 -5.36
C ASN A 163 2.47 -27.90 -5.32
N SER A 164 3.63 -28.43 -5.76
CA SER A 164 4.90 -27.71 -5.75
C SER A 164 4.87 -26.39 -6.55
N ALA A 165 4.15 -26.36 -7.68
CA ALA A 165 3.96 -25.13 -8.46
C ALA A 165 3.07 -24.13 -7.70
N GLY A 166 1.98 -24.57 -7.06
CA GLY A 166 1.13 -23.74 -6.21
C GLY A 166 1.90 -23.13 -5.03
N GLU A 167 2.85 -23.86 -4.43
CA GLU A 167 3.72 -23.29 -3.39
C GLU A 167 4.61 -22.15 -3.92
N GLN A 168 5.14 -22.26 -5.16
CA GLN A 168 5.89 -21.15 -5.77
C GLN A 168 4.98 -19.92 -6.01
N VAL A 169 3.73 -20.13 -6.41
CA VAL A 169 2.76 -19.03 -6.56
C VAL A 169 2.42 -18.41 -5.20
N LYS A 170 2.28 -19.18 -4.12
CA LYS A 170 2.09 -18.62 -2.75
C LYS A 170 3.27 -17.74 -2.32
N LEU A 171 4.50 -18.17 -2.59
CA LEU A 171 5.69 -17.35 -2.32
C LEU A 171 5.67 -16.05 -3.12
N ALA A 172 5.29 -16.13 -4.40
CA ALA A 172 5.17 -14.94 -5.25
C ALA A 172 4.06 -13.99 -4.78
N ILE A 173 2.92 -14.50 -4.27
CA ILE A 173 1.83 -13.70 -3.67
C ILE A 173 2.34 -12.93 -2.45
N LYS A 174 3.07 -13.59 -1.55
CA LYS A 174 3.64 -12.94 -0.35
C LYS A 174 4.60 -11.82 -0.71
N ASP A 175 5.51 -12.06 -1.68
CA ASP A 175 6.43 -11.03 -2.18
C ASP A 175 5.66 -9.89 -2.87
N CYS A 176 4.69 -10.21 -3.72
CA CYS A 176 3.83 -9.24 -4.39
C CYS A 176 3.13 -8.32 -3.38
N TYR A 177 2.50 -8.91 -2.35
CA TYR A 177 1.82 -8.14 -1.33
C TYR A 177 2.79 -7.20 -0.60
N LYS A 178 3.87 -7.74 -0.04
CA LYS A 178 4.81 -6.97 0.78
C LYS A 178 5.52 -5.86 0.00
N ARG A 179 5.96 -6.16 -1.20
CA ARG A 179 6.85 -5.29 -1.98
C ARG A 179 6.10 -4.36 -2.95
N LEU A 180 4.95 -4.76 -3.47
CA LEU A 180 4.27 -4.05 -4.55
C LEU A 180 2.89 -3.53 -4.13
N LEU A 181 1.98 -4.43 -3.73
CA LEU A 181 0.58 -4.06 -3.47
C LEU A 181 0.44 -3.24 -2.19
N SER A 182 1.00 -3.69 -1.07
CA SER A 182 0.82 -3.02 0.22
C SER A 182 1.34 -1.57 0.20
N PRO A 183 2.57 -1.26 -0.28
CA PRO A 183 3.04 0.12 -0.36
C PRO A 183 2.22 0.99 -1.32
N SER A 184 1.73 0.40 -2.43
CA SER A 184 0.88 1.09 -3.38
C SER A 184 -0.48 1.44 -2.78
N MET A 185 -1.13 0.48 -2.12
CA MET A 185 -2.43 0.68 -1.47
C MET A 185 -2.32 1.61 -0.26
N GLU A 186 -1.27 1.50 0.54
CA GLU A 186 -1.01 2.44 1.63
C GLU A 186 -0.88 3.87 1.13
N THR A 187 -0.12 4.10 0.06
CA THR A 187 0.00 5.43 -0.56
C THR A 187 -1.36 5.98 -1.00
N GLU A 188 -2.20 5.13 -1.60
CA GLU A 188 -3.56 5.49 -2.00
C GLU A 188 -4.43 5.84 -0.79
N MET A 189 -4.39 5.05 0.28
CA MET A 189 -5.14 5.31 1.52
C MET A 189 -4.67 6.61 2.20
N ARG A 190 -3.36 6.87 2.20
CA ARG A 190 -2.78 8.12 2.70
C ARG A 190 -3.33 9.34 1.97
N MET A 191 -3.44 9.27 0.64
CA MET A 191 -4.01 10.37 -0.16
C MET A 191 -5.51 10.53 0.06
N LEU A 192 -6.26 9.42 0.05
CA LEU A 192 -7.72 9.45 0.20
C LEU A 192 -8.13 9.95 1.59
N SER A 193 -7.50 9.44 2.65
CA SER A 193 -7.80 9.87 4.03
C SER A 193 -7.47 11.34 4.26
N LYS A 194 -6.33 11.81 3.73
CA LYS A 194 -5.97 13.23 3.81
C LYS A 194 -6.98 14.11 3.08
N LYS A 195 -7.33 13.75 1.83
CA LYS A 195 -8.30 14.50 1.03
C LYS A 195 -9.65 14.61 1.76
N LYS A 196 -10.17 13.49 2.25
CA LYS A 196 -11.41 13.47 3.04
C LYS A 196 -11.32 14.40 4.26
N ALA A 197 -10.20 14.30 5.00
CA ALA A 197 -10.00 15.10 6.21
C ALA A 197 -9.86 16.61 5.92
N ASP A 198 -9.19 16.98 4.82
CA ASP A 198 -9.09 18.37 4.37
C ASP A 198 -10.47 18.93 3.99
N GLU A 199 -11.28 18.18 3.23
CA GLU A 199 -12.63 18.58 2.80
C GLU A 199 -13.55 18.82 4.01
N GLU A 200 -13.56 17.91 4.99
CA GLU A 200 -14.34 18.06 6.21
C GLU A 200 -13.87 19.24 7.07
N ALA A 201 -12.57 19.47 7.19
CA ALA A 201 -12.01 20.58 7.93
C ALA A 201 -12.38 21.94 7.28
N ILE A 202 -12.33 22.03 5.95
CA ILE A 202 -12.74 23.23 5.20
C ILE A 202 -14.23 23.50 5.42
N GLU A 203 -15.07 22.47 5.39
CA GLU A 203 -16.52 22.63 5.61
C GLU A 203 -16.82 23.16 7.03
N VAL A 204 -16.16 22.59 8.05
CA VAL A 204 -16.30 23.07 9.45
C VAL A 204 -15.84 24.53 9.58
N PHE A 205 -14.68 24.85 8.98
CA PHE A 205 -14.18 26.24 8.99
C PHE A 205 -15.15 27.22 8.31
N ALA A 206 -15.63 26.85 7.12
CA ALA A 206 -16.60 27.70 6.39
C ALA A 206 -17.87 27.92 7.19
N LYS A 207 -18.44 26.91 7.85
CA LYS A 207 -19.62 27.04 8.73
C LYS A 207 -19.33 27.94 9.92
N ASN A 208 -18.18 27.84 10.55
CA ASN A 208 -17.80 28.65 11.70
C ASN A 208 -17.58 30.11 11.27
N LEU A 209 -16.86 30.33 10.16
CA LEU A 209 -16.65 31.67 9.61
C LEU A 209 -17.97 32.35 9.25
N HIS A 210 -18.89 31.62 8.60
CA HIS A 210 -20.22 32.14 8.30
C HIS A 210 -20.97 32.60 9.57
N LYS A 211 -20.95 31.76 10.63
CA LYS A 211 -21.58 32.11 11.91
C LYS A 211 -20.96 33.37 12.54
N LEU A 212 -19.64 33.53 12.47
CA LEU A 212 -18.95 34.71 12.98
C LEU A 212 -19.30 35.97 12.19
N LEU A 213 -19.32 35.89 10.86
CA LEU A 213 -19.64 37.00 9.98
C LEU A 213 -21.10 37.41 10.08
N MET A 214 -22.02 36.49 10.38
CA MET A 214 -23.45 36.76 10.57
C MET A 214 -23.82 37.07 12.01
N ALA A 215 -22.87 37.09 12.93
CA ALA A 215 -23.13 37.51 14.32
C ALA A 215 -23.58 38.94 14.41
N ALA A 216 -24.51 39.24 15.35
CA ALA A 216 -24.99 40.59 15.56
C ALA A 216 -23.83 41.56 15.91
N PRO A 217 -23.79 42.76 15.35
CA PRO A 217 -22.71 43.70 15.63
C PRO A 217 -22.69 44.07 17.12
N LEU A 218 -21.50 44.18 17.66
CA LEU A 218 -21.26 44.44 19.10
C LEU A 218 -21.75 45.82 19.55
N GLY A 219 -22.07 46.69 18.61
CA GLY A 219 -22.39 48.09 18.85
C GLY A 219 -21.15 48.92 19.17
N SER A 220 -21.36 50.17 19.60
CA SER A 220 -20.26 51.07 19.97
C SER A 220 -19.67 50.69 21.32
N LYS A 221 -18.64 49.84 21.33
CA LYS A 221 -17.92 49.43 22.54
C LYS A 221 -16.43 49.69 22.38
N ARG A 222 -15.76 49.96 23.49
CA ARG A 222 -14.29 49.99 23.53
C ARG A 222 -13.80 48.54 23.62
N VAL A 223 -13.00 48.11 22.64
CA VAL A 223 -12.50 46.76 22.56
C VAL A 223 -10.97 46.78 22.61
N LEU A 224 -10.38 45.97 23.46
CA LEU A 224 -8.96 45.66 23.46
C LEU A 224 -8.81 44.23 22.86
N ALA A 225 -8.10 44.11 21.76
CA ALA A 225 -7.71 42.83 21.20
C ALA A 225 -6.25 42.55 21.59
N ILE A 226 -6.00 41.32 22.09
CA ILE A 226 -4.66 40.84 22.41
C ILE A 226 -4.43 39.66 21.47
N ASP A 227 -3.34 39.72 20.73
CA ASP A 227 -2.90 38.66 19.79
C ASP A 227 -1.85 37.77 20.44
#